data_f6855188d2816dd03639e8bdd10af349
#
_entry.id   f6855188d2816dd03639e8bdd10af349
#
_cell.length_a   1.000
_cell.length_b   1.000
_cell.length_c   1.000
_cell.angle_alpha   90.00
_cell.angle_beta   90.00
_cell.angle_gamma   90.00
#
_symmetry.space_group_name_H-M   'P 1'
#
loop_
_entity.id
_entity.type
_entity.pdbx_description
1 polymer ?
#
loop_
_entity_poly.entity_id
_entity_poly.type
_entity_poly.pdbx_seq_one_letter_code
_entity_poly.pdbx_strand_id
1 'polypeptide(L)'
;MNRFVIGDPKDCIGCNTCMAACSEVHKAFGLQSFPRLQVMRNDDVTVPILCRHCDDSPCATVCPVHAITHINDTIQLNESLCIGCKLCGIACPFGAITQHGSAPIDAPTYYEGFSFTDAVKRDIRTAPDNTDLHNMLAWQPGVKAIAVKCDLCYFREDGPACVQTCPTKTLFIISDESIKQA
;
A
#
# COMPACT_ATOMS: atom_id res chain seq x y z
N MET A 1 10.36 19.78 -4.40
CA MET A 1 10.00 18.41 -4.86
C MET A 1 9.99 17.48 -3.67
N ASN A 2 8.97 16.64 -3.54
CA ASN A 2 8.87 15.68 -2.46
C ASN A 2 9.94 14.59 -2.57
N ARG A 3 10.32 14.02 -1.42
CA ARG A 3 11.24 12.86 -1.38
C ARG A 3 10.51 11.59 -1.77
N PHE A 4 11.17 10.70 -2.49
CA PHE A 4 10.62 9.39 -2.82
C PHE A 4 11.73 8.36 -3.06
N VAL A 5 11.37 7.08 -3.04
CA VAL A 5 12.28 5.98 -3.37
C VAL A 5 12.04 5.53 -4.80
N ILE A 6 13.12 5.28 -5.51
CA ILE A 6 13.12 4.70 -6.86
C ILE A 6 13.99 3.46 -6.90
N GLY A 7 13.70 2.55 -7.81
CA GLY A 7 14.53 1.38 -8.09
C GLY A 7 15.07 1.42 -9.52
N ASP A 8 16.33 1.06 -9.69
CA ASP A 8 16.91 0.82 -11.01
C ASP A 8 16.50 -0.57 -11.51
N PRO A 9 15.79 -0.68 -12.63
CA PRO A 9 15.39 -1.97 -13.17
C PRO A 9 16.55 -2.85 -13.64
N LYS A 10 17.72 -2.28 -13.93
CA LYS A 10 18.89 -3.02 -14.40
C LYS A 10 19.47 -3.93 -13.33
N ASP A 11 19.44 -3.49 -12.07
CA ASP A 11 20.06 -4.19 -10.95
C ASP A 11 19.03 -4.94 -10.09
N CYS A 12 17.74 -4.82 -10.39
CA CYS A 12 16.70 -5.52 -9.63
C CYS A 12 16.61 -6.99 -10.02
N ILE A 13 16.94 -7.88 -9.09
CA ILE A 13 16.88 -9.34 -9.27
C ILE A 13 15.54 -9.96 -8.89
N GLY A 14 14.57 -9.17 -8.46
CA GLY A 14 13.22 -9.62 -8.10
C GLY A 14 13.14 -10.50 -6.84
N CYS A 15 14.07 -10.38 -5.90
CA CYS A 15 14.13 -11.23 -4.70
C CYS A 15 13.02 -10.99 -3.68
N ASN A 16 12.23 -9.89 -3.80
CA ASN A 16 11.16 -9.47 -2.89
C ASN A 16 11.59 -9.16 -1.45
N THR A 17 12.88 -9.12 -1.12
CA THR A 17 13.37 -8.78 0.22
C THR A 17 12.87 -7.41 0.68
N CYS A 18 12.79 -6.44 -0.23
CA CYS A 18 12.23 -5.12 0.03
C CYS A 18 10.74 -5.15 0.44
N MET A 19 9.95 -6.06 -0.15
CA MET A 19 8.54 -6.24 0.22
C MET A 19 8.42 -6.86 1.61
N ALA A 20 9.22 -7.88 1.92
CA ALA A 20 9.23 -8.52 3.23
C ALA A 20 9.64 -7.54 4.34
N ALA A 21 10.72 -6.79 4.15
CA ALA A 21 11.18 -5.78 5.09
C ALA A 21 10.15 -4.66 5.31
N CYS A 22 9.49 -4.21 4.23
CA CYS A 22 8.41 -3.23 4.33
C CYS A 22 7.25 -3.76 5.19
N SER A 23 6.82 -4.99 4.94
CA SER A 23 5.75 -5.65 5.69
C SER A 23 6.07 -5.77 7.18
N GLU A 24 7.27 -6.23 7.50
CA GLU A 24 7.72 -6.47 8.86
C GLU A 24 7.78 -5.20 9.70
N VAL A 25 8.44 -4.14 9.20
CA VAL A 25 8.58 -2.90 9.97
C VAL A 25 7.25 -2.19 10.21
N HIS A 26 6.33 -2.22 9.24
CA HIS A 26 5.02 -1.62 9.40
C HIS A 26 4.13 -2.42 10.36
N LYS A 27 4.18 -3.76 10.28
CA LYS A 27 3.51 -4.63 11.25
C LYS A 27 4.02 -4.38 12.66
N ALA A 28 5.33 -4.26 12.85
CA ALA A 28 5.93 -3.97 14.15
C ALA A 28 5.48 -2.61 14.71
N PHE A 29 5.21 -1.64 13.83
CA PHE A 29 4.72 -0.31 14.21
C PHE A 29 3.19 -0.23 14.38
N GLY A 30 2.46 -1.34 14.18
CA GLY A 30 1.00 -1.39 14.33
C GLY A 30 0.21 -0.88 13.12
N LEU A 31 0.87 -0.71 11.98
CA LEU A 31 0.25 -0.36 10.70
C LEU A 31 -0.11 -1.61 9.89
N GLN A 32 -0.82 -1.43 8.77
CA GLN A 32 -1.09 -2.52 7.85
C GLN A 32 0.20 -3.22 7.41
N SER A 33 0.21 -4.53 7.54
CA SER A 33 1.38 -5.35 7.21
C SER A 33 1.57 -5.60 5.70
N PHE A 34 0.57 -5.25 4.87
CA PHE A 34 0.74 -5.39 3.42
C PHE A 34 1.88 -4.47 2.94
N PRO A 35 2.80 -4.97 2.10
CA PRO A 35 3.94 -4.17 1.65
C PRO A 35 3.47 -2.97 0.82
N ARG A 36 4.11 -1.81 1.04
CA ARG A 36 3.80 -0.54 0.40
C ARG A 36 4.51 -0.33 -0.92
N LEU A 37 5.09 -1.39 -1.44
CA LEU A 37 5.71 -1.47 -2.75
C LEU A 37 5.40 -2.84 -3.35
N GLN A 38 5.46 -2.94 -4.67
CA GLN A 38 5.30 -4.18 -5.39
C GLN A 38 6.45 -4.36 -6.37
N VAL A 39 6.98 -5.58 -6.44
CA VAL A 39 7.99 -5.94 -7.45
C VAL A 39 7.26 -6.49 -8.66
N MET A 40 7.21 -5.69 -9.71
CA MET A 40 6.64 -6.09 -10.99
C MET A 40 7.68 -6.85 -11.81
N ARG A 41 7.23 -7.89 -12.48
CA ARG A 41 8.05 -8.71 -13.37
C ARG A 41 7.37 -8.82 -14.72
N ASN A 42 8.15 -8.61 -15.73
CA ASN A 42 7.84 -8.86 -17.11
C ASN A 42 8.93 -9.80 -17.64
N ASP A 43 8.78 -10.36 -18.84
CA ASP A 43 9.73 -11.31 -19.43
C ASP A 43 11.17 -10.77 -19.44
N ASP A 44 11.34 -9.45 -19.64
CA ASP A 44 12.64 -8.80 -19.80
C ASP A 44 13.10 -7.96 -18.61
N VAL A 45 12.17 -7.52 -17.74
CA VAL A 45 12.46 -6.49 -16.71
C VAL A 45 11.81 -6.82 -15.39
N THR A 46 12.56 -6.62 -14.34
CA THR A 46 12.04 -6.66 -12.97
C THR A 46 12.26 -5.30 -12.31
N VAL A 47 11.20 -4.69 -11.76
CA VAL A 47 11.29 -3.37 -11.15
C VAL A 47 10.37 -3.22 -9.95
N PRO A 48 10.82 -2.61 -8.85
CA PRO A 48 9.97 -2.25 -7.73
C PRO A 48 9.16 -0.98 -8.07
N ILE A 49 7.84 -1.08 -7.95
CA ILE A 49 6.91 0.05 -8.09
C ILE A 49 6.64 0.63 -6.71
N LEU A 50 6.91 1.92 -6.54
CA LEU A 50 6.72 2.66 -5.31
C LEU A 50 5.97 3.96 -5.55
N CYS A 51 5.45 4.55 -4.46
CA CYS A 51 4.85 5.88 -4.50
C CYS A 51 5.90 6.94 -4.87
N ARG A 52 5.54 7.84 -5.78
CA ARG A 52 6.39 8.95 -6.22
C ARG A 52 6.21 10.22 -5.37
N HIS A 53 5.34 10.19 -4.38
CA HIS A 53 5.05 11.33 -3.52
C HIS A 53 4.84 12.63 -4.31
N CYS A 54 3.98 12.58 -5.35
CA CYS A 54 3.74 13.69 -6.30
C CYS A 54 3.44 15.00 -5.58
N ASP A 55 3.99 16.11 -6.09
CA ASP A 55 3.79 17.44 -5.49
C ASP A 55 2.31 17.88 -5.56
N ASP A 56 1.63 17.60 -6.66
CA ASP A 56 0.20 17.87 -6.87
C ASP A 56 -0.73 16.80 -6.29
N SER A 57 -0.18 15.70 -5.80
CA SER A 57 -0.81 14.59 -5.07
C SER A 57 -2.28 14.30 -5.43
N PRO A 58 -2.58 13.77 -6.65
CA PRO A 58 -3.97 13.52 -7.07
C PRO A 58 -4.72 12.57 -6.12
N CYS A 59 -4.00 11.66 -5.46
CA CYS A 59 -4.57 10.77 -4.45
C CYS A 59 -5.08 11.50 -3.20
N ALA A 60 -4.45 12.60 -2.80
CA ALA A 60 -4.91 13.45 -1.68
C ALA A 60 -6.13 14.28 -2.10
N THR A 61 -6.11 14.82 -3.33
CA THR A 61 -7.20 15.64 -3.89
C THR A 61 -8.52 14.88 -3.95
N VAL A 62 -8.50 13.60 -4.32
CA VAL A 62 -9.73 12.79 -4.44
C VAL A 62 -10.17 12.15 -3.12
N CYS A 63 -9.43 12.32 -2.03
CA CYS A 63 -9.77 11.68 -0.76
C CYS A 63 -10.90 12.41 -0.03
N PRO A 64 -12.13 11.84 0.09
CA PRO A 64 -13.27 12.53 0.66
C PRO A 64 -13.17 12.78 2.16
N VAL A 65 -12.29 12.04 2.86
CA VAL A 65 -12.08 12.14 4.31
C VAL A 65 -10.72 12.75 4.65
N HIS A 66 -10.01 13.28 3.68
CA HIS A 66 -8.66 13.87 3.85
C HIS A 66 -7.69 12.97 4.63
N ALA A 67 -7.80 11.64 4.45
CA ALA A 67 -6.90 10.69 5.07
C ALA A 67 -5.48 10.74 4.47
N ILE A 68 -5.32 11.32 3.29
CA ILE A 68 -4.04 11.50 2.61
C ILE A 68 -3.67 12.96 2.67
N THR A 69 -2.52 13.28 3.27
CA THR A 69 -2.07 14.65 3.51
C THR A 69 -0.59 14.81 3.17
N HIS A 70 -0.19 16.04 2.92
CA HIS A 70 1.19 16.42 2.67
C HIS A 70 1.87 16.77 3.99
N ILE A 71 2.92 16.05 4.37
CA ILE A 71 3.66 16.25 5.62
C ILE A 71 5.16 16.09 5.34
N ASN A 72 5.96 17.11 5.67
CA ASN A 72 7.43 17.06 5.61
C ASN A 72 7.96 16.50 4.27
N ASP A 73 7.58 17.11 3.17
CA ASP A 73 7.97 16.72 1.80
C ASP A 73 7.60 15.28 1.43
N THR A 74 6.56 14.76 2.05
CA THR A 74 6.01 13.42 1.76
C THR A 74 4.48 13.43 1.75
N ILE A 75 3.90 12.54 0.98
CA ILE A 75 2.45 12.31 1.00
C ILE A 75 2.19 11.14 1.92
N GLN A 76 1.55 11.39 3.06
CA GLN A 76 1.27 10.39 4.07
C GLN A 76 -0.21 10.01 4.13
N LEU A 77 -0.48 8.77 4.51
CA LEU A 77 -1.81 8.23 4.71
C LEU A 77 -2.06 7.96 6.19
N ASN A 78 -3.13 8.53 6.72
CA ASN A 78 -3.66 8.13 8.01
C ASN A 78 -4.62 6.94 7.83
N GLU A 79 -4.17 5.74 8.19
CA GLU A 79 -4.94 4.50 8.05
C GLU A 79 -6.23 4.51 8.89
N SER A 80 -6.24 5.19 10.04
CA SER A 80 -7.39 5.26 10.94
C SER A 80 -8.56 6.07 10.34
N LEU A 81 -8.24 7.12 9.55
CA LEU A 81 -9.24 7.94 8.87
C LEU A 81 -9.74 7.31 7.56
N CYS A 82 -8.99 6.38 7.00
CA CYS A 82 -9.31 5.79 5.70
C CYS A 82 -10.62 5.00 5.75
N ILE A 83 -11.55 5.31 4.86
CA ILE A 83 -12.84 4.62 4.73
C ILE A 83 -12.86 3.51 3.65
N GLY A 84 -11.74 3.29 2.96
CA GLY A 84 -11.61 2.25 1.94
C GLY A 84 -12.38 2.52 0.64
N CYS A 85 -12.64 3.78 0.29
CA CYS A 85 -13.42 4.15 -0.91
C CYS A 85 -12.70 3.87 -2.24
N LYS A 86 -11.40 3.53 -2.22
CA LYS A 86 -10.55 3.15 -3.37
C LYS A 86 -10.25 4.28 -4.38
N LEU A 87 -10.80 5.48 -4.23
CA LEU A 87 -10.60 6.60 -5.18
C LEU A 87 -9.13 6.94 -5.37
N CYS A 88 -8.33 6.93 -4.31
CA CYS A 88 -6.89 7.22 -4.37
C CYS A 88 -6.11 6.20 -5.22
N GLY A 89 -6.51 4.93 -5.22
CA GLY A 89 -5.91 3.91 -6.08
C GLY A 89 -6.21 4.14 -7.55
N ILE A 90 -7.45 4.57 -7.87
CA ILE A 90 -7.88 4.90 -9.24
C ILE A 90 -7.16 6.17 -9.73
N ALA A 91 -7.01 7.17 -8.86
CA ALA A 91 -6.37 8.44 -9.21
C ALA A 91 -4.83 8.35 -9.31
N CYS A 92 -4.20 7.29 -8.80
CA CYS A 92 -2.75 7.13 -8.80
C CYS A 92 -2.24 6.76 -10.21
N PRO A 93 -1.47 7.64 -10.89
CA PRO A 93 -0.99 7.36 -12.26
C PRO A 93 0.09 6.26 -12.28
N PHE A 94 0.68 5.91 -11.13
CA PHE A 94 1.75 4.93 -11.00
C PHE A 94 1.27 3.56 -10.50
N GLY A 95 -0.02 3.40 -10.17
CA GLY A 95 -0.54 2.18 -9.57
C GLY A 95 0.09 1.82 -8.21
N ALA A 96 0.65 2.81 -7.50
CA ALA A 96 1.43 2.61 -6.29
C ALA A 96 0.59 2.58 -5.00
N ILE A 97 -0.74 2.57 -5.11
CA ILE A 97 -1.67 2.49 -3.99
C ILE A 97 -2.51 1.24 -4.16
N THR A 98 -2.38 0.32 -3.22
CA THR A 98 -3.19 -0.89 -3.16
C THR A 98 -4.27 -0.76 -2.08
N GLN A 99 -5.26 -1.64 -2.14
CA GLN A 99 -6.28 -1.75 -1.11
C GLN A 99 -6.09 -3.09 -0.41
N HIS A 100 -5.90 -3.05 0.88
CA HIS A 100 -5.73 -4.26 1.67
C HIS A 100 -6.35 -4.08 3.06
N GLY A 101 -6.86 -5.16 3.63
CA GLY A 101 -7.38 -5.19 4.98
C GLY A 101 -7.30 -6.58 5.54
N SER A 102 -7.11 -6.67 6.84
CA SER A 102 -7.27 -7.91 7.60
C SER A 102 -8.64 -7.87 8.29
N ALA A 103 -9.31 -9.01 8.38
CA ALA A 103 -10.49 -9.13 9.19
C ALA A 103 -10.12 -8.80 10.65
N PRO A 104 -10.90 -7.96 11.36
CA PRO A 104 -10.71 -7.79 12.79
C PRO A 104 -10.91 -9.16 13.48
N ILE A 105 -10.11 -9.40 14.53
CA ILE A 105 -10.09 -10.69 15.24
C ILE A 105 -11.49 -11.04 15.78
N ASP A 106 -12.28 -10.02 16.16
CA ASP A 106 -13.61 -10.14 16.75
C ASP A 106 -14.73 -9.72 15.78
N ALA A 107 -14.52 -9.77 14.47
CA ALA A 107 -15.59 -9.45 13.52
C ALA A 107 -16.72 -10.45 13.67
N PRO A 108 -17.97 -9.97 13.90
CA PRO A 108 -19.11 -10.89 13.94
C PRO A 108 -19.21 -11.62 12.60
N THR A 109 -19.43 -12.92 12.67
CA THR A 109 -19.51 -13.80 11.50
C THR A 109 -20.78 -13.60 10.69
N TYR A 110 -21.70 -12.75 11.17
CA TYR A 110 -22.94 -12.38 10.47
C TYR A 110 -23.40 -10.97 10.91
N TYR A 111 -24.12 -10.29 10.05
CA TYR A 111 -24.77 -9.02 10.38
C TYR A 111 -26.15 -9.33 11.00
N GLU A 112 -26.30 -9.14 12.32
CA GLU A 112 -27.61 -9.09 12.94
C GLU A 112 -28.34 -7.83 12.46
N GLY A 113 -29.44 -8.00 11.74
CA GLY A 113 -30.30 -6.88 11.33
C GLY A 113 -30.60 -6.76 9.84
N PHE A 114 -29.93 -7.50 8.97
CA PHE A 114 -30.42 -7.68 7.60
C PHE A 114 -31.26 -8.95 7.52
N SER A 115 -32.59 -8.80 7.50
CA SER A 115 -33.53 -9.89 7.26
C SER A 115 -33.48 -10.34 5.81
N PHE A 116 -32.41 -10.97 5.40
CA PHE A 116 -32.48 -11.91 4.30
C PHE A 116 -33.07 -13.21 4.86
N THR A 117 -34.10 -13.71 4.20
CA THR A 117 -34.73 -14.99 4.52
C THR A 117 -33.68 -16.06 4.82
N ASP A 118 -33.96 -16.96 5.76
CA ASP A 118 -33.07 -18.02 6.27
C ASP A 118 -32.31 -18.86 5.21
N ALA A 119 -32.70 -18.73 3.94
CA ALA A 119 -32.03 -19.37 2.81
C ALA A 119 -30.64 -18.77 2.44
N VAL A 120 -30.22 -17.66 3.05
CA VAL A 120 -28.97 -16.94 2.69
C VAL A 120 -28.05 -16.77 3.93
N LYS A 121 -28.13 -17.62 4.92
CA LYS A 121 -27.06 -17.76 5.92
C LYS A 121 -25.84 -18.42 5.26
N ARG A 122 -25.19 -17.70 4.35
CA ARG A 122 -23.88 -18.09 3.87
C ARG A 122 -22.88 -17.81 4.99
N ASP A 123 -22.23 -18.86 5.44
CA ASP A 123 -21.06 -18.72 6.28
C ASP A 123 -20.04 -17.88 5.49
N ILE A 124 -19.73 -16.67 5.96
CA ILE A 124 -18.79 -15.74 5.32
C ILE A 124 -17.41 -16.40 5.16
N ARG A 125 -17.13 -17.44 5.94
CA ARG A 125 -15.89 -18.23 5.85
C ARG A 125 -15.83 -19.12 4.59
N THR A 126 -16.98 -19.35 3.94
CA THR A 126 -17.09 -20.15 2.71
C THR A 126 -17.36 -19.30 1.47
N ALA A 127 -17.22 -17.96 1.56
CA ALA A 127 -17.23 -17.13 0.39
C ALA A 127 -16.16 -17.63 -0.61
N PRO A 128 -16.50 -17.77 -1.90
CA PRO A 128 -15.52 -18.23 -2.89
C PRO A 128 -14.28 -17.36 -2.80
N ASP A 129 -13.15 -18.03 -2.77
CA ASP A 129 -11.84 -17.38 -2.72
C ASP A 129 -11.69 -16.56 -4.01
N ASN A 130 -11.87 -15.26 -3.92
CA ASN A 130 -11.73 -14.33 -5.05
C ASN A 130 -10.24 -14.04 -5.33
N THR A 131 -9.40 -15.06 -5.21
CA THR A 131 -7.94 -14.96 -5.38
C THR A 131 -7.53 -14.43 -6.76
N ASP A 132 -8.41 -14.60 -7.76
CA ASP A 132 -8.13 -14.18 -9.15
C ASP A 132 -8.57 -12.74 -9.45
N LEU A 133 -9.25 -12.05 -8.51
CA LEU A 133 -9.63 -10.67 -8.71
C LEU A 133 -8.53 -9.72 -8.27
N HIS A 134 -8.25 -8.72 -9.09
CA HIS A 134 -7.38 -7.61 -8.70
C HIS A 134 -7.88 -7.00 -7.38
N ASN A 135 -6.96 -6.64 -6.45
CA ASN A 135 -7.29 -6.13 -5.11
C ASN A 135 -8.29 -4.95 -5.12
N MET A 136 -8.30 -4.15 -6.17
CA MET A 136 -9.28 -3.06 -6.36
C MET A 136 -10.72 -3.55 -6.54
N LEU A 137 -10.91 -4.76 -7.05
CA LEU A 137 -12.21 -5.37 -7.31
C LEU A 137 -12.59 -6.40 -6.25
N ALA A 138 -11.61 -6.93 -5.51
CA ALA A 138 -11.85 -7.87 -4.42
C ALA A 138 -12.63 -7.18 -3.29
N TRP A 139 -13.67 -7.83 -2.82
CA TRP A 139 -14.45 -7.38 -1.68
C TRP A 139 -14.78 -8.57 -0.78
N GLN A 140 -14.41 -8.45 0.49
CA GLN A 140 -14.72 -9.45 1.50
C GLN A 140 -15.66 -8.83 2.54
N PRO A 141 -16.86 -9.39 2.75
CA PRO A 141 -17.76 -8.91 3.78
C PRO A 141 -17.10 -8.93 5.17
N GLY A 142 -17.29 -7.85 5.94
CA GLY A 142 -16.72 -7.72 7.28
C GLY A 142 -15.23 -7.33 7.33
N VAL A 143 -14.55 -7.22 6.20
CA VAL A 143 -13.18 -6.73 6.12
C VAL A 143 -13.16 -5.28 5.66
N LYS A 144 -12.65 -4.38 6.50
CA LYS A 144 -12.39 -3.00 6.10
C LYS A 144 -11.08 -2.95 5.32
N ALA A 145 -11.18 -2.98 3.99
CA ALA A 145 -10.03 -2.72 3.15
C ALA A 145 -9.68 -1.24 3.18
N ILE A 146 -8.46 -0.88 3.52
CA ILE A 146 -7.95 0.49 3.52
C ILE A 146 -6.88 0.65 2.45
N ALA A 147 -6.60 1.90 2.08
CA ALA A 147 -5.49 2.18 1.19
C ALA A 147 -4.16 1.85 1.85
N VAL A 148 -3.23 1.32 1.09
CA VAL A 148 -1.84 1.06 1.49
C VAL A 148 -0.94 1.72 0.47
N LYS A 149 -0.07 2.64 0.92
CA LYS A 149 0.88 3.37 0.09
C LYS A 149 2.18 3.62 0.83
N CYS A 150 3.27 3.79 0.11
CA CYS A 150 4.56 4.14 0.69
C CYS A 150 4.48 5.45 1.48
N ASP A 151 5.07 5.45 2.67
CA ASP A 151 5.14 6.55 3.62
C ASP A 151 6.60 6.91 3.96
N LEU A 152 7.56 6.34 3.23
CA LEU A 152 9.01 6.44 3.45
C LEU A 152 9.47 5.96 4.84
N CYS A 153 8.65 5.13 5.51
CA CYS A 153 8.88 4.67 6.88
C CYS A 153 9.16 5.86 7.83
N TYR A 154 8.31 6.89 7.80
CA TYR A 154 8.48 8.16 8.53
C TYR A 154 8.74 7.98 10.04
N PHE A 155 8.36 6.85 10.59
CA PHE A 155 8.52 6.46 11.98
C PHE A 155 9.91 5.89 12.31
N ARG A 156 10.81 5.77 11.31
CA ARG A 156 12.17 5.24 11.47
C ARG A 156 13.20 6.33 11.25
N GLU A 157 14.15 6.43 12.17
CA GLU A 157 15.30 7.34 12.05
C GLU A 157 16.25 6.89 10.95
N ASP A 158 16.42 5.57 10.77
CA ASP A 158 17.30 4.97 9.75
C ASP A 158 16.76 5.10 8.32
N GLY A 159 15.54 5.63 8.15
CA GLY A 159 14.88 5.76 6.84
C GLY A 159 14.22 4.48 6.31
N PRO A 160 13.93 4.42 5.00
CA PRO A 160 13.13 3.34 4.42
C PRO A 160 13.81 1.98 4.51
N ALA A 161 13.14 1.01 5.12
CA ALA A 161 13.64 -0.34 5.31
C ALA A 161 13.96 -1.06 3.99
N CYS A 162 13.16 -0.81 2.94
CA CYS A 162 13.39 -1.41 1.62
C CYS A 162 14.71 -1.00 0.99
N VAL A 163 15.18 0.23 1.23
CA VAL A 163 16.47 0.72 0.74
C VAL A 163 17.62 0.01 1.46
N GLN A 164 17.50 -0.12 2.77
CA GLN A 164 18.55 -0.72 3.60
C GLN A 164 18.74 -2.21 3.36
N THR A 165 17.65 -2.94 3.14
CA THR A 165 17.66 -4.39 3.00
C THR A 165 17.88 -4.88 1.57
N CYS A 166 17.92 -3.99 0.58
CA CYS A 166 18.14 -4.37 -0.81
C CYS A 166 19.54 -4.94 -1.03
N PRO A 167 19.69 -6.22 -1.40
CA PRO A 167 21.02 -6.84 -1.54
C PRO A 167 21.81 -6.27 -2.72
N THR A 168 21.13 -5.83 -3.77
CA THR A 168 21.75 -5.24 -4.95
C THR A 168 21.84 -3.72 -4.89
N LYS A 169 21.37 -3.10 -3.79
CA LYS A 169 21.33 -1.64 -3.59
C LYS A 169 20.62 -0.88 -4.73
N THR A 170 19.69 -1.54 -5.38
CA THR A 170 18.95 -1.00 -6.51
C THR A 170 17.95 0.10 -6.10
N LEU A 171 17.57 0.15 -4.81
CA LEU A 171 16.64 1.12 -4.25
C LEU A 171 17.39 2.29 -3.62
N PHE A 172 17.05 3.52 -3.99
CA PHE A 172 17.63 4.72 -3.43
C PHE A 172 16.60 5.85 -3.29
N ILE A 173 16.89 6.79 -2.39
CA ILE A 173 16.03 7.95 -2.14
C ILE A 173 16.43 9.07 -3.08
N ILE A 174 15.44 9.68 -3.71
CA ILE A 174 15.59 10.93 -4.47
C ILE A 174 15.04 12.08 -3.62
N SER A 175 15.83 13.16 -3.53
CA SER A 175 15.47 14.43 -2.92
C SER A 175 15.97 15.58 -3.80
N ASP A 176 15.52 16.81 -3.54
CA ASP A 176 16.01 18.00 -4.24
C ASP A 176 17.53 18.17 -4.16
N GLU A 177 18.13 17.74 -3.04
CA GLU A 177 19.57 17.81 -2.84
C GLU A 177 20.32 16.81 -3.72
N SER A 178 19.78 15.60 -3.88
CA SER A 178 20.41 14.57 -4.72
C SER A 178 20.40 14.93 -6.21
N ILE A 179 19.39 15.66 -6.67
CA ILE A 179 19.29 16.09 -8.07
C ILE A 179 20.26 17.25 -8.38
N LYS A 180 20.51 18.14 -7.41
CA LYS A 180 21.46 19.26 -7.58
C LYS A 180 22.91 18.83 -7.61
N GLN A 181 23.22 17.60 -7.18
CA GLN A 181 24.58 17.03 -7.12
C GLN A 181 24.88 16.08 -8.30
N ALA A 182 23.89 15.76 -9.13
CA ALA A 182 24.02 14.92 -10.32
C ALA A 182 24.23 15.74 -11.59
#